data_dd47aa397af8210e37cbfb4d4939eeb2
#
_entry.id   dd47aa397af8210e37cbfb4d4939eeb2
#
_cell.length_a   1.000
_cell.length_b   1.000
_cell.length_c   1.000
_cell.angle_alpha   90.00
_cell.angle_beta   90.00
_cell.angle_gamma   90.00
#
_symmetry.space_group_name_H-M   'P 1'
#
loop_
_entity.id
_entity.type
_entity.pdbx_description
1 polymer ?
#
loop_
_entity_poly.entity_id
_entity_poly.type
_entity_poly.pdbx_seq_one_letter_code
_entity_poly.pdbx_strand_id
1 'polypeptide(L)'
;MRNVTETVKQLIIINVLFFVGTLVLGDVAYRYLALYFPENPSFQLWQPLTHMFMHGGFMHIFFNMFALYSFGSALESIWGSKKFLFFYISCGLGAALLHTAVNYYYFESG
;
A
#
# COMPACT_ATOMS: atom_id res chain seq x y z
N MET A 1 19.39 4.46 19.10
CA MET A 1 18.19 4.36 18.23
C MET A 1 18.62 4.22 16.79
N ARG A 2 18.05 3.24 16.10
CA ARG A 2 18.40 3.02 14.69
C ARG A 2 17.86 4.16 13.84
N ASN A 3 18.68 4.66 12.93
CA ASN A 3 18.24 5.66 11.97
C ASN A 3 17.35 5.03 10.91
N VAL A 4 16.32 5.77 10.52
CA VAL A 4 15.46 5.36 9.42
C VAL A 4 16.24 5.54 8.13
N THR A 5 16.23 4.52 7.27
CA THR A 5 16.90 4.61 5.96
C THR A 5 16.10 5.54 5.03
N GLU A 6 16.78 6.04 3.99
CA GLU A 6 16.21 7.10 3.14
C GLU A 6 14.94 6.64 2.42
N THR A 7 14.97 5.46 1.79
CA THR A 7 13.80 4.97 1.06
C THR A 7 12.64 4.68 2.00
N VAL A 8 12.92 4.08 3.15
CA VAL A 8 11.88 3.82 4.16
C VAL A 8 11.27 5.13 4.64
N LYS A 9 12.10 6.14 4.89
CA LYS A 9 11.61 7.46 5.30
C LYS A 9 10.65 8.04 4.26
N GLN A 10 11.04 7.97 2.98
CA GLN A 10 10.20 8.48 1.90
C GLN A 10 8.89 7.71 1.80
N LEU A 11 8.93 6.38 1.95
CA LEU A 11 7.73 5.56 1.90
C LEU A 11 6.79 5.86 3.09
N ILE A 12 7.35 6.07 4.26
CA ILE A 12 6.54 6.46 5.43
C ILE A 12 5.83 7.78 5.18
N ILE A 13 6.55 8.77 4.64
CA ILE A 13 5.97 10.07 4.34
C ILE A 13 4.84 9.93 3.31
N ILE A 14 5.05 9.17 2.24
CA ILE A 14 4.05 8.95 1.22
C ILE A 14 2.80 8.29 1.82
N ASN A 15 2.98 7.26 2.64
CA ASN A 15 1.86 6.57 3.27
C ASN A 15 1.06 7.50 4.18
N VAL A 16 1.76 8.32 4.98
CA VAL A 16 1.10 9.27 5.87
C VAL A 16 0.33 10.32 5.07
N LEU A 17 0.93 10.83 3.99
CA LEU A 17 0.25 11.82 3.14
C LEU A 17 -1.01 11.25 2.50
N PHE A 18 -0.97 10.01 2.03
CA PHE A 18 -2.17 9.34 1.51
C PHE A 18 -3.23 9.18 2.58
N PHE A 19 -2.82 8.82 3.80
CA PHE A 19 -3.77 8.66 4.90
C PHE A 19 -4.45 9.98 5.25
N VAL A 20 -3.67 11.06 5.38
CA VAL A 20 -4.21 12.38 5.64
C VAL A 20 -5.15 12.82 4.52
N GLY A 21 -4.73 12.61 3.27
CA GLY A 21 -5.57 12.91 2.11
C GLY A 21 -6.89 12.18 2.14
N THR A 22 -6.85 10.91 2.55
CA THR A 22 -8.07 10.09 2.69
C THR A 22 -8.99 10.66 3.77
N LEU A 23 -8.44 11.11 4.89
CA LEU A 23 -9.24 11.72 5.95
C LEU A 23 -9.90 13.02 5.49
N VAL A 24 -9.20 13.81 4.68
CA VAL A 24 -9.71 15.10 4.19
C VAL A 24 -10.71 14.91 3.06
N LEU A 25 -10.39 14.05 2.07
CA LEU A 25 -11.19 13.87 0.87
C LEU A 25 -12.29 12.81 1.02
N GLY A 26 -12.16 11.91 2.00
CA GLY A 26 -13.17 10.91 2.27
C GLY A 26 -13.46 10.00 1.08
N ASP A 27 -14.73 9.89 0.72
CA ASP A 27 -15.18 8.96 -0.31
C ASP A 27 -14.56 9.22 -1.67
N VAL A 28 -14.20 10.47 -1.98
CA VAL A 28 -13.57 10.80 -3.26
C VAL A 28 -12.24 10.07 -3.40
N ALA A 29 -11.42 10.08 -2.35
CA ALA A 29 -10.14 9.38 -2.38
C ALA A 29 -10.33 7.88 -2.55
N TYR A 30 -11.25 7.29 -1.81
CA TYR A 30 -11.52 5.86 -1.93
C TYR A 30 -12.03 5.49 -3.31
N ARG A 31 -12.90 6.32 -3.87
CA ARG A 31 -13.47 6.06 -5.20
C ARG A 31 -12.39 5.93 -6.27
N TYR A 32 -11.35 6.77 -6.22
CA TYR A 32 -10.36 6.80 -7.28
C TYR A 32 -9.11 6.00 -6.98
N LEU A 33 -8.76 5.78 -5.70
CA LEU A 33 -7.47 5.22 -5.31
C LEU A 33 -7.53 3.83 -4.71
N ALA A 34 -8.68 3.43 -4.15
CA ALA A 34 -8.83 2.09 -3.59
C ALA A 34 -8.90 1.05 -4.70
N LEU A 35 -8.53 -0.18 -4.39
CA LEU A 35 -8.55 -1.25 -5.37
C LEU A 35 -9.95 -1.84 -5.49
N TYR A 36 -10.53 -1.71 -6.68
CA TYR A 36 -11.79 -2.33 -7.03
C TYR A 36 -11.56 -3.56 -7.89
N PHE A 37 -12.52 -4.47 -7.91
CA PHE A 37 -12.49 -5.61 -8.80
C PHE A 37 -12.51 -5.10 -10.25
N PRO A 38 -11.72 -5.72 -11.17
CA PRO A 38 -11.62 -5.19 -12.55
C PRO A 38 -12.93 -5.05 -13.30
N GLU A 39 -13.94 -5.87 -12.98
CA GLU A 39 -15.25 -5.78 -13.63
C GLU A 39 -16.13 -4.70 -12.99
N ASN A 40 -15.73 -4.11 -11.87
CA ASN A 40 -16.46 -3.03 -11.24
C ASN A 40 -16.27 -1.74 -12.07
N PRO A 41 -17.36 -0.99 -12.36
CA PRO A 41 -17.23 0.25 -13.14
C PRO A 41 -16.31 1.29 -12.50
N SER A 42 -16.07 1.22 -11.19
CA SER A 42 -15.16 2.13 -10.50
C SER A 42 -13.69 1.75 -10.62
N PHE A 43 -13.38 0.59 -11.21
CA PHE A 43 -12.00 0.14 -11.36
C PHE A 43 -11.21 1.04 -12.29
N GLN A 44 -9.99 1.37 -11.90
CA GLN A 44 -9.04 2.13 -12.72
C GLN A 44 -7.69 1.40 -12.73
N LEU A 45 -6.95 1.56 -13.82
CA LEU A 45 -5.70 0.81 -14.02
C LEU A 45 -4.62 1.12 -13.00
N TRP A 46 -4.65 2.30 -12.35
CA TRP A 46 -3.64 2.68 -11.36
C TRP A 46 -3.92 2.10 -9.97
N GLN A 47 -5.09 1.57 -9.70
CA GLN A 47 -5.50 1.16 -8.37
C GLN A 47 -4.64 0.05 -7.76
N PRO A 48 -4.12 -0.92 -8.52
CA PRO A 48 -3.22 -1.91 -7.90
C PRO A 48 -2.02 -1.27 -7.23
N LEU A 49 -1.52 -0.14 -7.74
CA LEU A 49 -0.42 0.57 -7.12
C LEU A 49 -0.89 1.51 -6.01
N THR A 50 -1.90 2.34 -6.28
CA THR A 50 -2.35 3.32 -5.28
C THR A 50 -2.95 2.67 -4.05
N HIS A 51 -3.56 1.51 -4.18
CA HIS A 51 -4.13 0.79 -3.05
C HIS A 51 -3.08 0.46 -1.99
N MET A 52 -1.80 0.34 -2.37
CA MET A 52 -0.72 0.07 -1.42
C MET A 52 -0.60 1.16 -0.35
N PHE A 53 -1.03 2.37 -0.67
CA PHE A 53 -0.92 3.53 0.22
C PHE A 53 -2.23 3.89 0.89
N MET A 54 -3.30 3.13 0.64
CA MET A 54 -4.60 3.36 1.26
C MET A 54 -4.72 2.54 2.54
N HIS A 55 -5.17 3.20 3.60
CA HIS A 55 -5.28 2.55 4.91
C HIS A 55 -6.66 2.82 5.48
N GLY A 56 -7.30 1.76 5.99
CA GLY A 56 -8.67 1.84 6.48
C GLY A 56 -8.83 2.47 7.86
N GLY A 57 -7.74 2.68 8.60
CA GLY A 57 -7.83 3.28 9.92
C GLY A 57 -6.48 3.43 10.58
N PHE A 58 -6.47 4.07 11.76
CA PHE A 58 -5.24 4.39 12.48
C PHE A 58 -4.41 3.16 12.83
N MET A 59 -5.06 2.09 13.31
CA MET A 59 -4.30 0.89 13.71
C MET A 59 -3.64 0.24 12.51
N HIS A 60 -4.33 0.24 11.36
CA HIS A 60 -3.77 -0.33 10.14
C HIS A 60 -2.51 0.42 9.71
N ILE A 61 -2.59 1.76 9.61
CA ILE A 61 -1.42 2.54 9.21
C ILE A 61 -0.32 2.47 10.26
N PHE A 62 -0.69 2.47 11.55
CA PHE A 62 0.29 2.41 12.62
C PHE A 62 1.13 1.12 12.53
N PHE A 63 0.48 -0.04 12.42
CA PHE A 63 1.20 -1.30 12.34
C PHE A 63 2.01 -1.42 11.05
N ASN A 64 1.49 -0.92 9.92
CA ASN A 64 2.23 -0.94 8.67
C ASN A 64 3.46 -0.06 8.74
N MET A 65 3.35 1.12 9.33
CA MET A 65 4.49 2.04 9.43
C MET A 65 5.51 1.51 10.44
N PHE A 66 5.06 0.89 11.51
CA PHE A 66 5.96 0.27 12.47
C PHE A 66 6.76 -0.86 11.82
N ALA A 67 6.10 -1.72 11.06
CA ALA A 67 6.76 -2.81 10.35
C ALA A 67 7.74 -2.27 9.30
N LEU A 68 7.32 -1.23 8.57
CA LEU A 68 8.17 -0.61 7.56
C LEU A 68 9.40 0.03 8.20
N TYR A 69 9.22 0.71 9.33
CA TYR A 69 10.33 1.29 10.07
C TYR A 69 11.30 0.21 10.56
N SER A 70 10.75 -0.84 11.20
CA SER A 70 11.57 -1.84 11.88
C SER A 70 12.26 -2.78 10.90
N PHE A 71 11.50 -3.35 9.96
CA PHE A 71 12.02 -4.35 9.04
C PHE A 71 12.52 -3.73 7.75
N GLY A 72 11.87 -2.69 7.26
CA GLY A 72 12.25 -2.04 6.01
C GLY A 72 13.61 -1.40 6.11
N SER A 73 13.89 -0.71 7.20
CA SER A 73 15.21 -0.07 7.38
C SER A 73 16.33 -1.10 7.40
N ALA A 74 16.11 -2.24 8.07
CA ALA A 74 17.08 -3.31 8.10
C ALA A 74 17.30 -3.89 6.69
N LEU A 75 16.24 -4.14 5.95
CA LEU A 75 16.34 -4.69 4.60
C LEU A 75 17.00 -3.72 3.64
N GLU A 76 16.66 -2.44 3.72
CA GLU A 76 17.31 -1.44 2.87
C GLU A 76 18.79 -1.33 3.18
N SER A 77 19.16 -1.43 4.45
CA SER A 77 20.58 -1.38 4.84
C SER A 77 21.38 -2.54 4.27
N ILE A 78 20.74 -3.70 4.13
CA ILE A 78 21.41 -4.90 3.58
C ILE A 78 21.39 -4.91 2.06
N TRP A 79 20.23 -4.59 1.46
CA TRP A 79 20.02 -4.77 0.02
C TRP A 79 20.29 -3.53 -0.81
N GLY A 80 20.26 -2.33 -0.19
CA GLY A 80 20.29 -1.07 -0.92
C GLY A 80 18.90 -0.64 -1.34
N SER A 81 18.79 0.64 -1.73
CA SER A 81 17.51 1.27 -1.99
C SER A 81 16.76 0.65 -3.17
N LYS A 82 17.46 0.34 -4.25
CA LYS A 82 16.80 -0.19 -5.47
C LYS A 82 16.16 -1.55 -5.21
N LYS A 83 16.90 -2.47 -4.59
CA LYS A 83 16.38 -3.80 -4.31
C LYS A 83 15.28 -3.76 -3.29
N PHE A 84 15.43 -2.92 -2.26
CA PHE A 84 14.39 -2.78 -1.25
C PHE A 84 13.11 -2.23 -1.87
N LEU A 85 13.21 -1.19 -2.68
CA LEU A 85 12.03 -0.60 -3.32
C LEU A 85 11.35 -1.59 -4.25
N PHE A 86 12.13 -2.33 -5.02
CA PHE A 86 11.59 -3.38 -5.88
C PHE A 86 10.83 -4.43 -5.06
N PHE A 87 11.41 -4.86 -3.95
CA PHE A 87 10.78 -5.81 -3.03
C PHE A 87 9.47 -5.25 -2.47
N TYR A 88 9.50 -3.99 -2.01
CA TYR A 88 8.32 -3.35 -1.42
C TYR A 88 7.18 -3.27 -2.42
N ILE A 89 7.45 -2.80 -3.62
CA ILE A 89 6.43 -2.68 -4.67
C ILE A 89 5.94 -4.05 -5.11
N SER A 90 6.85 -5.03 -5.26
CA SER A 90 6.47 -6.39 -5.64
C SER A 90 5.53 -7.01 -4.61
N CYS A 91 5.78 -6.81 -3.31
CA CYS A 91 4.91 -7.31 -2.27
C CYS A 91 3.55 -6.64 -2.32
N GLY A 92 3.51 -5.32 -2.57
CA GLY A 92 2.25 -4.59 -2.69
C GLY A 92 1.43 -5.03 -3.89
N LEU A 93 2.08 -5.20 -5.04
CA LEU A 93 1.39 -5.68 -6.24
C LEU A 93 0.95 -7.13 -6.09
N GLY A 94 1.75 -7.96 -5.41
CA GLY A 94 1.36 -9.33 -5.10
C GLY A 94 0.13 -9.38 -4.21
N ALA A 95 0.06 -8.50 -3.21
CA ALA A 95 -1.11 -8.38 -2.35
C ALA A 95 -2.34 -7.92 -3.15
N ALA A 96 -2.17 -6.98 -4.08
CA ALA A 96 -3.25 -6.53 -4.95
C ALA A 96 -3.76 -7.67 -5.84
N LEU A 97 -2.84 -8.46 -6.38
CA LEU A 97 -3.20 -9.61 -7.21
C LEU A 97 -3.98 -10.63 -6.40
N LEU A 98 -3.53 -10.94 -5.19
CA LEU A 98 -4.22 -11.87 -4.30
C LEU A 98 -5.59 -11.35 -3.93
N HIS A 99 -5.70 -10.07 -3.60
CA HIS A 99 -6.98 -9.44 -3.29
C HIS A 99 -7.96 -9.56 -4.46
N THR A 100 -7.47 -9.29 -5.66
CA THR A 100 -8.28 -9.39 -6.87
C THR A 100 -8.70 -10.85 -7.13
N ALA A 101 -7.80 -11.80 -6.93
CA ALA A 101 -8.11 -13.22 -7.12
C ALA A 101 -9.16 -13.72 -6.15
N VAL A 102 -9.07 -13.30 -4.88
CA VAL A 102 -10.05 -13.67 -3.86
C VAL A 102 -11.41 -13.07 -4.21
N ASN A 103 -11.44 -11.82 -4.64
CA ASN A 103 -12.69 -11.16 -5.03
C ASN A 103 -13.28 -11.81 -6.27
N TYR A 104 -12.45 -12.25 -7.20
CA TYR A 104 -12.93 -12.98 -8.38
C TYR A 104 -13.61 -14.29 -7.97
N TYR A 105 -12.99 -15.02 -7.04
CA TYR A 105 -13.57 -16.26 -6.54
C TYR A 105 -14.95 -16.02 -5.93
N TYR A 106 -15.07 -15.01 -5.09
CA TYR A 106 -16.36 -14.69 -4.46
C TYR A 106 -17.39 -14.20 -5.49
N PHE A 107 -16.95 -13.45 -6.48
CA PHE A 107 -17.82 -12.97 -7.54
C PHE A 107 -18.42 -14.14 -8.34
N GLU A 108 -17.58 -15.12 -8.69
CA GLU A 108 -18.02 -16.28 -9.46
C GLU A 108 -18.85 -17.25 -8.63
N SER A 109 -18.56 -17.36 -7.33
CA SER A 109 -19.25 -18.29 -6.44
C SER A 109 -20.55 -17.74 -5.90
N GLY A 110 -20.64 -16.43 -5.82
CA GLY A 110 -21.74 -15.77 -5.17
C GLY A 110 -22.89 -15.42 -6.06
#